data_687119aa4340b53a58b8b8ec2e2b20d2
#
_entry.id   687119aa4340b53a58b8b8ec2e2b20d2
#
_cell.length_a   1.000
_cell.length_b   1.000
_cell.length_c   1.000
_cell.angle_alpha   90.00
_cell.angle_beta   90.00
_cell.angle_gamma   90.00
#
_symmetry.space_group_name_H-M   'P 1'
#
loop_
_entity.id
_entity.type
_entity.pdbx_description
1 polymer ?
#
loop_
_entity_poly.entity_id
_entity_poly.type
_entity_poly.pdbx_seq_one_letter_code
_entity_poly.pdbx_strand_id
1 'polypeptide(L)'
;MPYTVLVNPELVPLTEEIEQDWEGCLSVPGLRGMVPRFTRLRYRGSDQYGRPIDRSVEGFHARVVQHECDHLQGILYPMRITNFRTFGFTDVLFPGQAPMDE
;
A
#
# COMPACT_ATOMS: atom_id res chain seq x y z
N MET A 1 12.21 1.42 0.30
CA MET A 1 12.01 0.27 -0.60
C MET A 1 12.76 0.52 -1.90
N PRO A 2 13.50 -0.46 -2.38
CA PRO A 2 14.16 -0.29 -3.67
C PRO A 2 13.14 -0.10 -4.78
N TYR A 3 13.50 0.70 -5.77
CA TYR A 3 12.65 0.93 -6.94
C TYR A 3 12.47 -0.39 -7.71
N THR A 4 11.21 -0.75 -7.96
CA THR A 4 10.87 -1.98 -8.68
C THR A 4 9.74 -1.68 -9.66
N VAL A 5 9.92 -2.03 -10.92
CA VAL A 5 8.85 -2.01 -11.92
C VAL A 5 8.25 -3.41 -11.96
N LEU A 6 6.94 -3.49 -11.76
CA LEU A 6 6.21 -4.76 -11.70
C LEU A 6 5.09 -4.74 -12.75
N VAL A 7 5.20 -5.65 -13.72
CA VAL A 7 4.23 -5.77 -14.82
C VAL A 7 3.38 -7.01 -14.60
N ASN A 8 2.06 -6.86 -14.76
CA ASN A 8 1.07 -7.92 -14.57
C ASN A 8 1.21 -8.61 -13.21
N PRO A 9 1.16 -7.83 -12.11
CA PRO A 9 1.38 -8.40 -10.78
C PRO A 9 0.25 -9.31 -10.34
N GLU A 10 0.63 -10.38 -9.65
CA GLU A 10 -0.28 -11.29 -8.97
C GLU A 10 0.11 -11.34 -7.50
N LEU A 11 -0.84 -11.06 -6.61
CA LEU A 11 -0.63 -11.08 -5.18
C LEU A 11 -1.31 -12.28 -4.55
N VAL A 12 -0.57 -13.01 -3.70
CA VAL A 12 -1.11 -14.14 -2.95
C VAL A 12 -0.85 -13.89 -1.47
N PRO A 13 -1.90 -13.69 -0.66
CA PRO A 13 -1.72 -13.58 0.79
C PRO A 13 -1.12 -14.87 1.36
N LEU A 14 -0.12 -14.73 2.22
CA LEU A 14 0.51 -15.86 2.91
C LEU A 14 -0.03 -16.03 4.32
N THR A 15 -0.94 -15.17 4.75
CA THR A 15 -1.54 -15.20 6.08
C THR A 15 -2.93 -14.62 6.02
N GLU A 16 -3.79 -14.98 6.96
CA GLU A 16 -5.07 -14.31 7.17
C GLU A 16 -4.93 -13.08 8.09
N GLU A 17 -3.76 -12.89 8.68
CA GLU A 17 -3.50 -11.77 9.56
C GLU A 17 -3.52 -10.45 8.79
N ILE A 18 -4.34 -9.52 9.28
CA ILE A 18 -4.50 -8.18 8.73
C ILE A 18 -4.13 -7.19 9.82
N GLU A 19 -3.32 -6.21 9.46
CA GLU A 19 -2.93 -5.13 10.36
C GLU A 19 -3.40 -3.81 9.77
N GLN A 20 -3.98 -2.96 10.62
CA GLN A 20 -4.32 -1.59 10.23
C GLN A 20 -3.17 -0.66 10.57
N ASP A 21 -2.82 0.21 9.64
CA ASP A 21 -1.81 1.23 9.85
C ASP A 21 -2.10 2.44 8.96
N TRP A 22 -1.48 3.56 9.27
CA TRP A 22 -1.67 4.80 8.55
C TRP A 22 -1.09 4.74 7.15
N GLU A 23 -1.87 5.24 6.18
CA GLU A 23 -1.42 5.39 4.80
C GLU A 23 -1.74 6.78 4.28
N GLY A 24 -0.92 7.27 3.36
CA GLY A 24 -1.13 8.46 2.58
C GLY A 24 -0.66 8.20 1.16
N CYS A 25 -0.97 9.10 0.24
CA CYS A 25 -0.62 8.91 -1.16
C CYS A 25 -0.55 10.26 -1.87
N LEU A 26 0.38 10.41 -2.82
CA LEU A 26 0.49 11.61 -3.65
C LEU A 26 -0.79 11.88 -4.46
N SER A 27 -1.53 10.81 -4.81
CA SER A 27 -2.81 10.93 -5.52
C SER A 27 -3.94 11.45 -4.64
N VAL A 28 -3.74 11.48 -3.31
CA VAL A 28 -4.70 11.99 -2.31
C VAL A 28 -3.93 12.89 -1.35
N PRO A 29 -3.48 14.05 -1.83
CA PRO A 29 -2.55 14.88 -1.07
C PRO A 29 -3.16 15.46 0.20
N GLY A 30 -2.34 15.55 1.25
CA GLY A 30 -2.70 16.18 2.51
C GLY A 30 -3.62 15.36 3.41
N LEU A 31 -4.00 14.15 3.01
CA LEU A 31 -4.89 13.28 3.77
C LEU A 31 -4.16 12.02 4.25
N ARG A 32 -4.69 11.40 5.29
CA ARG A 32 -4.15 10.19 5.89
C ARG A 32 -5.29 9.37 6.49
N GLY A 33 -5.19 8.05 6.47
CA GLY A 33 -6.18 7.16 7.05
C GLY A 33 -5.62 5.80 7.40
N MET A 34 -6.33 5.08 8.28
CA MET A 34 -5.97 3.71 8.66
C MET A 34 -6.50 2.73 7.63
N VAL A 35 -5.62 1.89 7.10
CA VAL A 35 -5.95 0.93 6.04
C VAL A 35 -5.57 -0.49 6.48
N PRO A 36 -6.51 -1.46 6.40
CA PRO A 36 -6.19 -2.86 6.67
C PRO A 36 -5.42 -3.46 5.50
N ARG A 37 -4.32 -4.16 5.80
CA ARG A 37 -3.50 -4.84 4.82
C ARG A 37 -3.03 -6.17 5.36
N PHE A 38 -2.84 -7.16 4.48
CA PHE A 38 -2.20 -8.41 4.86
C PHE A 38 -0.78 -8.16 5.32
N THR A 39 -0.37 -8.83 6.40
CA THR A 39 0.96 -8.64 6.99
C THR A 39 2.05 -9.38 6.23
N ARG A 40 1.68 -10.42 5.46
CA ARG A 40 2.63 -11.18 4.63
C ARG A 40 1.95 -11.57 3.32
N LEU A 41 2.70 -11.46 2.23
CA LEU A 41 2.22 -11.92 0.93
C LEU A 41 3.38 -12.31 0.02
N ARG A 42 3.03 -13.05 -1.03
CA ARG A 42 3.90 -13.36 -2.15
C ARG A 42 3.40 -12.58 -3.35
N TYR A 43 4.29 -11.94 -4.06
CA TYR A 43 3.92 -11.31 -5.32
C TYR A 43 4.77 -11.83 -6.47
N ARG A 44 4.14 -11.94 -7.62
CA ARG A 44 4.76 -12.40 -8.87
C ARG A 44 4.37 -11.47 -9.99
N GLY A 45 5.23 -11.37 -10.96
CA GLY A 45 5.02 -10.56 -12.15
C GLY A 45 6.26 -10.55 -13.00
N SER A 46 6.40 -9.53 -13.83
CA SER A 46 7.59 -9.34 -14.67
C SER A 46 8.16 -7.95 -14.45
N ASP A 47 9.45 -7.78 -14.66
CA ASP A 47 10.06 -6.45 -14.72
C ASP A 47 9.82 -5.82 -16.10
N GLN A 48 10.34 -4.60 -16.32
CA GLN A 48 10.17 -3.89 -17.59
C GLN A 48 10.85 -4.58 -18.79
N TYR A 49 11.68 -5.57 -18.54
CA TYR A 49 12.38 -6.35 -19.58
C TYR A 49 11.75 -7.72 -19.79
N GLY A 50 10.60 -8.01 -19.15
CA GLY A 50 9.94 -9.31 -19.25
C GLY A 50 10.54 -10.40 -18.38
N ARG A 51 11.49 -10.07 -17.48
CA ARG A 51 12.10 -11.05 -16.58
C ARG A 51 11.16 -11.34 -15.41
N PRO A 52 11.00 -12.61 -15.00
CA PRO A 52 10.09 -12.95 -13.91
C PRO A 52 10.56 -12.41 -12.56
N ILE A 53 9.59 -11.94 -11.79
CA ILE A 53 9.78 -11.51 -10.41
C ILE A 53 8.88 -12.37 -9.55
N ASP A 54 9.42 -12.91 -8.44
CA ASP A 54 8.68 -13.73 -7.50
C ASP A 54 9.30 -13.52 -6.11
N ARG A 55 8.56 -12.85 -5.22
CA ARG A 55 9.07 -12.49 -3.89
C ARG A 55 8.00 -12.69 -2.82
N SER A 56 8.45 -13.08 -1.63
CA SER A 56 7.64 -13.09 -0.42
C SER A 56 8.09 -11.94 0.47
N VAL A 57 7.15 -11.16 0.97
CA VAL A 57 7.42 -9.95 1.76
C VAL A 57 6.50 -9.87 2.95
N GLU A 58 6.92 -9.12 3.98
CA GLU A 58 6.15 -8.92 5.19
C GLU A 58 6.28 -7.48 5.71
N GLY A 59 5.45 -7.12 6.67
CA GLY A 59 5.48 -5.82 7.33
C GLY A 59 5.19 -4.67 6.38
N PHE A 60 5.95 -3.58 6.55
CA PHE A 60 5.77 -2.36 5.76
C PHE A 60 5.94 -2.60 4.25
N HIS A 61 6.89 -3.45 3.87
CA HIS A 61 7.10 -3.79 2.46
C HIS A 61 5.86 -4.47 1.86
N ALA A 62 5.22 -5.39 2.60
CA ALA A 62 3.98 -6.02 2.14
C ALA A 62 2.86 -4.97 1.97
N ARG A 63 2.78 -4.00 2.88
CA ARG A 63 1.82 -2.90 2.81
C ARG A 63 2.02 -2.05 1.56
N VAL A 64 3.25 -1.65 1.28
CA VAL A 64 3.59 -0.84 0.10
C VAL A 64 3.25 -1.57 -1.20
N VAL A 65 3.57 -2.86 -1.29
CA VAL A 65 3.24 -3.66 -2.48
C VAL A 65 1.73 -3.69 -2.72
N GLN A 66 0.92 -3.92 -1.67
CA GLN A 66 -0.54 -3.92 -1.79
C GLN A 66 -1.08 -2.56 -2.22
N HIS A 67 -0.57 -1.47 -1.63
CA HIS A 67 -0.97 -0.10 -1.95
C HIS A 67 -0.68 0.21 -3.42
N GLU A 68 0.53 -0.09 -3.91
CA GLU A 68 0.92 0.20 -5.28
C GLU A 68 0.18 -0.68 -6.29
N CYS A 69 -0.06 -1.95 -5.98
CA CYS A 69 -0.83 -2.82 -6.85
C CYS A 69 -2.30 -2.41 -6.93
N ASP A 70 -2.87 -1.84 -5.86
CA ASP A 70 -4.22 -1.27 -5.90
C ASP A 70 -4.31 -0.17 -6.96
N HIS A 71 -3.29 0.69 -7.09
CA HIS A 71 -3.26 1.75 -8.09
C HIS A 71 -3.41 1.21 -9.52
N LEU A 72 -2.83 0.05 -9.80
CA LEU A 72 -2.93 -0.59 -11.12
C LEU A 72 -4.37 -1.00 -11.46
N GLN A 73 -5.21 -1.17 -10.44
CA GLN A 73 -6.62 -1.51 -10.59
C GLN A 73 -7.54 -0.30 -10.39
N GLY A 74 -6.98 0.89 -10.29
CA GLY A 74 -7.74 2.12 -10.06
C GLY A 74 -8.25 2.27 -8.62
N ILE A 75 -7.67 1.54 -7.67
CA ILE A 75 -8.06 1.61 -6.27
C ILE A 75 -7.09 2.51 -5.51
N LEU A 76 -7.62 3.53 -4.85
CA LEU A 76 -6.85 4.41 -3.95
C LEU A 76 -7.13 4.01 -2.50
N TYR A 77 -6.18 4.29 -1.60
CA TYR A 77 -6.26 3.80 -0.22
C TYR A 77 -7.56 4.20 0.53
N PRO A 78 -8.20 5.38 0.29
CA PRO A 78 -9.45 5.69 0.98
C PRO A 78 -10.56 4.67 0.71
N MET A 79 -10.55 4.01 -0.43
CA MET A 79 -11.52 2.96 -0.77
C MET A 79 -11.36 1.70 0.08
N ARG A 80 -10.22 1.54 0.77
CA ARG A 80 -9.93 0.41 1.65
C ARG A 80 -10.16 0.72 3.13
N ILE A 81 -10.45 1.97 3.48
CA ILE A 81 -10.66 2.38 4.87
C ILE A 81 -11.96 1.77 5.38
N THR A 82 -11.90 1.12 6.54
CA THR A 82 -13.07 0.52 7.19
C THR A 82 -13.67 1.41 8.27
N ASN A 83 -12.88 2.30 8.86
CA ASN A 83 -13.35 3.25 9.88
C ASN A 83 -12.94 4.67 9.48
N PHE A 84 -13.87 5.41 8.88
CA PHE A 84 -13.60 6.76 8.39
C PHE A 84 -13.35 7.80 9.49
N ARG A 85 -13.55 7.46 10.75
CA ARG A 85 -13.14 8.31 11.87
C ARG A 85 -11.62 8.49 11.91
N THR A 86 -10.86 7.56 11.30
CA THR A 86 -9.40 7.66 11.20
C THR A 86 -8.95 8.47 10.00
N PHE A 87 -9.85 8.78 9.07
CA PHE A 87 -9.53 9.49 7.82
C PHE A 87 -9.65 10.99 8.00
N GLY A 88 -8.62 11.73 7.67
CA GLY A 88 -8.64 13.17 7.78
C GLY A 88 -7.38 13.82 7.26
N PHE A 89 -7.33 15.15 7.36
CA PHE A 89 -6.16 15.91 6.96
C PHE A 89 -4.98 15.62 7.89
N THR A 90 -3.81 15.40 7.30
CA THR A 90 -2.58 15.12 8.05
C THR A 90 -2.28 16.23 9.05
N ASP A 91 -2.47 17.49 8.65
CA ASP A 91 -2.21 18.64 9.52
C ASP A 91 -3.11 18.68 10.76
N VAL A 92 -4.30 18.10 10.67
CA VAL A 92 -5.26 18.03 11.79
C VAL A 92 -4.97 16.82 12.67
N LEU A 93 -4.72 15.66 12.06
CA LEU A 93 -4.46 14.40 12.77
C LEU A 93 -3.08 14.39 13.43
N PHE A 94 -2.09 14.93 12.75
CA PHE A 94 -0.68 14.93 13.18
C PHE A 94 -0.06 16.30 12.91
N PRO A 95 -0.38 17.32 13.75
CA PRO A 95 0.15 18.65 13.53
C PRO A 95 1.69 18.67 13.52
N GLY A 96 2.26 19.31 12.52
CA GLY A 96 3.72 19.46 12.39
C GLY A 96 4.43 18.30 11.75
N GLN A 97 3.72 17.24 11.31
CA GLN A 97 4.33 16.12 10.60
C GLN A 97 4.30 16.33 9.09
N ALA A 98 5.32 15.79 8.41
CA ALA A 98 5.36 15.78 6.95
C ALA A 98 4.29 14.83 6.41
N PRO A 99 3.78 15.08 5.18
CA PRO A 99 2.86 14.16 4.51
C PRO A 99 3.48 12.78 4.31
N MET A 100 2.63 11.75 4.29
CA MET A 100 3.03 10.40 3.87
C MET A 100 2.89 10.30 2.36
N ASP A 101 4.02 10.10 1.69
CA ASP A 101 4.06 9.99 0.23
C ASP A 101 4.45 8.57 -0.16
N GLU A 102 3.47 7.81 -0.62
CA GLU A 102 3.66 6.44 -1.09
C GLU A 102 3.43 6.31 -2.60
#